data_1598d0954ef5fd7adbc03f1bbae9d154
#
_entry.id   1598d0954ef5fd7adbc03f1bbae9d154
#
_cell.length_a   1.000
_cell.length_b   1.000
_cell.length_c   1.000
_cell.angle_alpha   90.00
_cell.angle_beta   90.00
_cell.angle_gamma   90.00
#
_symmetry.space_group_name_H-M   'P 1'
#
loop_
_entity.id
_entity.type
_entity.pdbx_description
1 polymer ?
#
loop_
_entity_poly.entity_id
_entity_poly.type
_entity_poly.pdbx_seq_one_letter_code
_entity_poly.pdbx_strand_id
1 'polypeptide(L)'
;MDSGFRRDDDPRRNTMAVIESLLDTDLYKFTMMQAVLHQHPGAEAEYRFRCRTPGVDLARHIDAIAAEIDRLCTLRLSDEELDYMRGLRFMKSDFVDFLALFRLQRKYVSLRPSATAPGEIELEVKGPWLHTILFEVPLLAIVNEVHFREIHGAPDEAEGLRRLHDKLERINDAVGYEDCRITDFGTRRRYSRAWHEALIPRLAQGLGEKFAGTSNVDLARRHGLVAQGTMAHEWLQAYQALGPRLRDSQVAAFEGWAREYRGDLGIALTDVIGLDAFVADFDMYFCKLFDGMRHDSGDPVAWGERLIAHLAANKVDPRSKVFVFSDGLDIGEVMRLYAHFRGRCLMSFGIGTNLSNDLGPEPLSIVMKMVRCNGQPVAKLSDSPGKTMCDDPGYLAYLRQVFGVAETVAGG
;
A
#
# COMPACT_ATOMS: atom_id res chain seq x y z
N MET A 1 -41.52 12.02 43.78
CA MET A 1 -41.13 10.79 43.05
C MET A 1 -40.13 11.19 41.99
N ASP A 2 -38.87 11.02 42.37
CA ASP A 2 -37.73 11.50 41.57
C ASP A 2 -37.20 10.32 40.76
N SER A 3 -37.43 10.35 39.45
CA SER A 3 -36.96 9.32 38.55
C SER A 3 -35.58 9.72 38.01
N GLY A 4 -34.55 9.35 38.77
CA GLY A 4 -33.17 9.49 38.34
C GLY A 4 -32.87 8.70 37.08
N PHE A 5 -32.62 9.39 35.99
CA PHE A 5 -31.98 8.84 34.78
C PHE A 5 -30.53 8.52 35.14
N ARG A 6 -30.22 7.23 35.33
CA ARG A 6 -28.84 6.74 35.33
C ARG A 6 -28.31 6.85 33.91
N ARG A 7 -27.35 7.71 33.71
CA ARG A 7 -26.48 7.64 32.51
C ARG A 7 -25.66 6.36 32.65
N ASP A 8 -25.84 5.43 31.74
CA ASP A 8 -24.95 4.28 31.55
C ASP A 8 -23.61 4.81 31.07
N ASP A 9 -22.67 5.00 31.98
CA ASP A 9 -21.25 5.19 31.68
C ASP A 9 -20.66 3.82 31.34
N ASP A 10 -20.83 3.36 30.08
CA ASP A 10 -20.09 2.22 29.55
C ASP A 10 -18.65 2.70 29.27
N PRO A 11 -17.63 2.21 30.02
CA PRO A 11 -16.23 2.63 29.83
C PRO A 11 -15.69 2.29 28.44
N ARG A 12 -16.43 1.52 27.61
CA ARG A 12 -16.08 1.18 26.22
C ARG A 12 -16.42 2.28 25.22
N ARG A 13 -17.08 3.39 25.62
CA ARG A 13 -17.53 4.48 24.72
C ARG A 13 -16.47 5.52 24.36
N ASN A 14 -15.25 5.45 24.91
CA ASN A 14 -14.22 6.47 24.69
C ASN A 14 -12.94 5.95 23.99
N THR A 15 -13.02 4.89 23.21
CA THR A 15 -11.91 4.52 22.31
C THR A 15 -11.97 5.41 21.07
N MET A 16 -10.88 6.17 20.83
CA MET A 16 -10.71 6.95 19.59
C MET A 16 -10.88 6.01 18.39
N ALA A 17 -11.56 6.49 17.34
CA ALA A 17 -11.74 5.73 16.12
C ALA A 17 -10.38 5.42 15.46
N VAL A 18 -10.25 4.23 14.89
CA VAL A 18 -9.01 3.85 14.18
C VAL A 18 -8.83 4.69 12.92
N ILE A 19 -9.91 4.99 12.22
CA ILE A 19 -9.93 5.85 11.03
C ILE A 19 -10.90 7.01 11.29
N GLU A 20 -10.43 8.24 11.10
CA GLU A 20 -11.25 9.45 11.31
C GLU A 20 -11.49 10.26 10.02
N SER A 21 -10.73 9.97 8.97
CA SER A 21 -10.86 10.60 7.66
C SER A 21 -10.75 9.57 6.55
N LEU A 22 -11.46 9.77 5.44
CA LEU A 22 -11.26 8.97 4.23
C LEU A 22 -9.88 9.23 3.58
N LEU A 23 -9.21 10.33 3.92
CA LEU A 23 -7.83 10.61 3.51
C LEU A 23 -6.79 9.83 4.33
N ASP A 24 -7.18 9.18 5.46
CA ASP A 24 -6.29 8.33 6.25
C ASP A 24 -6.04 6.99 5.53
N THR A 25 -5.46 7.11 4.34
CA THR A 25 -5.13 6.02 3.42
C THR A 25 -3.96 6.42 2.52
N ASP A 26 -3.41 5.44 1.81
CA ASP A 26 -2.28 5.67 0.91
C ASP A 26 -2.73 6.36 -0.40
N LEU A 27 -1.95 7.33 -0.87
CA LEU A 27 -2.25 8.13 -2.07
C LEU A 27 -2.57 7.28 -3.31
N TYR A 28 -1.87 6.15 -3.51
CA TYR A 28 -2.08 5.31 -4.68
C TYR A 28 -3.53 4.78 -4.80
N LYS A 29 -4.30 4.75 -3.72
CA LYS A 29 -5.72 4.38 -3.77
C LYS A 29 -6.56 5.43 -4.49
N PHE A 30 -6.31 6.70 -4.24
CA PHE A 30 -7.00 7.79 -4.93
C PHE A 30 -6.55 7.92 -6.38
N THR A 31 -5.26 7.77 -6.65
CA THR A 31 -4.76 7.82 -8.04
C THR A 31 -5.33 6.68 -8.87
N MET A 32 -5.32 5.45 -8.38
CA MET A 32 -5.98 4.34 -9.09
C MET A 32 -7.49 4.55 -9.21
N MET A 33 -8.16 5.06 -8.16
CA MET A 33 -9.61 5.34 -8.19
C MET A 33 -9.97 6.36 -9.27
N GLN A 34 -9.16 7.42 -9.46
CA GLN A 34 -9.34 8.37 -10.56
C GLN A 34 -9.20 7.67 -11.93
N ALA A 35 -8.16 6.86 -12.09
CA ALA A 35 -7.97 6.12 -13.34
C ALA A 35 -9.11 5.12 -13.61
N VAL A 36 -9.66 4.48 -12.56
CA VAL A 36 -10.84 3.61 -12.66
C VAL A 36 -12.08 4.39 -13.06
N LEU A 37 -12.32 5.57 -12.46
CA LEU A 37 -13.45 6.44 -12.82
C LEU A 37 -13.44 6.77 -14.32
N HIS A 38 -12.29 7.11 -14.86
CA HIS A 38 -12.18 7.56 -16.24
C HIS A 38 -12.14 6.43 -17.29
N GLN A 39 -11.59 5.26 -16.92
CA GLN A 39 -11.32 4.21 -17.90
C GLN A 39 -12.16 2.95 -17.69
N HIS A 40 -12.54 2.64 -16.47
CA HIS A 40 -13.22 1.39 -16.10
C HIS A 40 -14.33 1.58 -15.06
N PRO A 41 -15.24 2.59 -15.21
CA PRO A 41 -16.24 2.93 -14.19
C PRO A 41 -17.23 1.79 -13.87
N GLY A 42 -17.42 0.86 -14.80
CA GLY A 42 -18.30 -0.31 -14.65
C GLY A 42 -17.59 -1.58 -14.18
N ALA A 43 -16.29 -1.53 -13.91
CA ALA A 43 -15.57 -2.73 -13.47
C ALA A 43 -15.97 -3.14 -12.05
N GLU A 44 -15.99 -4.47 -11.83
CA GLU A 44 -16.24 -5.08 -10.53
C GLU A 44 -14.97 -5.69 -9.95
N ALA A 45 -14.81 -5.65 -8.62
CA ALA A 45 -13.64 -6.19 -7.92
C ALA A 45 -14.03 -7.03 -6.71
N GLU A 46 -13.23 -8.06 -6.45
CA GLU A 46 -13.31 -8.87 -5.24
C GLU A 46 -11.93 -8.89 -4.58
N TYR A 47 -11.90 -8.56 -3.27
CA TYR A 47 -10.68 -8.58 -2.47
C TYR A 47 -10.82 -9.57 -1.33
N ARG A 48 -9.70 -10.21 -0.96
CA ARG A 48 -9.62 -11.08 0.20
C ARG A 48 -8.50 -10.67 1.12
N PHE A 49 -8.80 -10.72 2.39
CA PHE A 49 -7.86 -10.57 3.49
C PHE A 49 -7.14 -11.90 3.77
N ARG A 50 -5.89 -11.80 4.19
CA ARG A 50 -5.13 -12.93 4.71
C ARG A 50 -4.18 -12.47 5.82
N CYS A 51 -4.23 -13.14 6.97
CA CYS A 51 -3.20 -13.08 7.99
C CYS A 51 -2.18 -14.20 7.73
N ARG A 52 -0.90 -13.83 7.71
CA ARG A 52 0.23 -14.76 7.51
C ARG A 52 1.02 -14.99 8.79
N THR A 53 0.70 -14.25 9.87
CA THR A 53 1.32 -14.44 11.18
C THR A 53 0.69 -15.66 11.83
N PRO A 54 1.48 -16.71 12.13
CA PRO A 54 0.94 -17.93 12.73
C PRO A 54 0.47 -17.68 14.17
N GLY A 55 -0.57 -18.39 14.61
CA GLY A 55 -1.03 -18.40 16.01
C GLY A 55 -1.79 -17.13 16.45
N VAL A 56 -2.14 -16.24 15.55
CA VAL A 56 -2.92 -15.03 15.85
C VAL A 56 -4.41 -15.35 15.82
N ASP A 57 -5.12 -15.07 16.91
CA ASP A 57 -6.57 -15.21 17.01
C ASP A 57 -7.25 -13.85 16.75
N LEU A 58 -7.57 -13.57 15.49
CA LEU A 58 -8.31 -12.39 15.09
C LEU A 58 -9.82 -12.55 15.30
N ALA A 59 -10.34 -13.77 15.32
CA ALA A 59 -11.78 -14.02 15.47
C ALA A 59 -12.31 -13.54 16.82
N ARG A 60 -11.49 -13.53 17.87
CA ARG A 60 -11.84 -12.99 19.19
C ARG A 60 -12.13 -11.48 19.19
N HIS A 61 -11.64 -10.75 18.17
CA HIS A 61 -11.79 -9.30 18.05
C HIS A 61 -12.84 -8.89 17.00
N ILE A 62 -13.60 -9.86 16.47
CA ILE A 62 -14.45 -9.65 15.30
C ILE A 62 -15.49 -8.53 15.50
N ASP A 63 -16.09 -8.44 16.69
CA ASP A 63 -17.09 -7.42 17.01
C ASP A 63 -16.47 -6.02 17.05
N ALA A 64 -15.26 -5.89 17.60
CA ALA A 64 -14.54 -4.63 17.61
C ALA A 64 -14.12 -4.20 16.19
N ILE A 65 -13.65 -5.13 15.38
CA ILE A 65 -13.33 -4.90 13.96
C ILE A 65 -14.59 -4.48 13.21
N ALA A 66 -15.72 -5.18 13.40
CA ALA A 66 -17.00 -4.84 12.76
C ALA A 66 -17.46 -3.42 13.12
N ALA A 67 -17.37 -3.04 14.39
CA ALA A 67 -17.75 -1.71 14.86
C ALA A 67 -16.90 -0.59 14.20
N GLU A 68 -15.59 -0.80 14.06
CA GLU A 68 -14.71 0.17 13.36
C GLU A 68 -15.01 0.23 11.85
N ILE A 69 -15.35 -0.90 11.20
CA ILE A 69 -15.79 -0.90 9.80
C ILE A 69 -17.12 -0.15 9.63
N ASP A 70 -18.06 -0.31 10.56
CA ASP A 70 -19.33 0.42 10.55
C ASP A 70 -19.10 1.95 10.67
N ARG A 71 -18.18 2.37 11.56
CA ARG A 71 -17.76 3.78 11.68
C ARG A 71 -17.11 4.29 10.39
N LEU A 72 -16.16 3.54 9.84
CA LEU A 72 -15.50 3.88 8.57
C LEU A 72 -16.53 4.20 7.47
N CYS A 73 -17.61 3.43 7.39
CA CYS A 73 -18.67 3.62 6.39
C CYS A 73 -19.55 4.84 6.64
N THR A 74 -19.42 5.53 7.77
CA THR A 74 -20.11 6.81 8.03
C THR A 74 -19.32 8.03 7.56
N LEU A 75 -18.03 7.88 7.31
CA LEU A 75 -17.13 8.98 6.97
C LEU A 75 -17.44 9.59 5.59
N ARG A 76 -17.17 10.89 5.49
CA ARG A 76 -17.18 11.66 4.25
C ARG A 76 -15.99 12.60 4.25
N LEU A 77 -15.58 13.00 3.06
CA LEU A 77 -14.57 14.06 2.92
C LEU A 77 -15.21 15.42 3.29
N SER A 78 -14.50 16.21 4.06
CA SER A 78 -14.84 17.60 4.34
C SER A 78 -14.45 18.51 3.17
N ASP A 79 -14.97 19.74 3.16
CA ASP A 79 -14.61 20.72 2.13
C ASP A 79 -13.10 21.02 2.14
N GLU A 80 -12.46 21.10 3.31
CA GLU A 80 -11.02 21.30 3.45
C GLU A 80 -10.20 20.12 2.85
N GLU A 81 -10.68 18.88 3.04
CA GLU A 81 -10.06 17.69 2.47
C GLU A 81 -10.21 17.65 0.95
N LEU A 82 -11.39 18.04 0.43
CA LEU A 82 -11.63 18.17 -0.99
C LEU A 82 -10.78 19.28 -1.62
N ASP A 83 -10.61 20.42 -0.95
CA ASP A 83 -9.76 21.52 -1.42
C ASP A 83 -8.28 21.10 -1.44
N TYR A 84 -7.83 20.35 -0.44
CA TYR A 84 -6.49 19.75 -0.49
C TYR A 84 -6.32 18.83 -1.70
N MET A 85 -7.29 17.94 -1.96
CA MET A 85 -7.24 17.05 -3.13
C MET A 85 -7.22 17.82 -4.45
N ARG A 86 -7.99 18.92 -4.57
CA ARG A 86 -7.96 19.82 -5.73
C ARG A 86 -6.60 20.49 -5.93
N GLY A 87 -5.87 20.72 -4.84
CA GLY A 87 -4.51 21.28 -4.86
C GLY A 87 -3.44 20.32 -5.41
N LEU A 88 -3.71 19.01 -5.47
CA LEU A 88 -2.78 18.03 -6.04
C LEU A 88 -2.86 18.08 -7.57
N ARG A 89 -1.78 18.50 -8.23
CA ARG A 89 -1.76 18.81 -9.69
C ARG A 89 -2.23 17.67 -10.59
N PHE A 90 -2.10 16.42 -10.15
CA PHE A 90 -2.49 15.22 -10.91
C PHE A 90 -3.93 14.78 -10.60
N MET A 91 -4.62 15.41 -9.63
CA MET A 91 -6.02 15.13 -9.34
C MET A 91 -6.90 16.00 -10.24
N LYS A 92 -7.81 15.37 -10.98
CA LYS A 92 -8.72 16.07 -11.89
C LYS A 92 -9.97 16.55 -11.15
N SER A 93 -10.53 17.69 -11.59
CA SER A 93 -11.66 18.32 -10.92
C SER A 93 -12.90 17.43 -10.87
N ASP A 94 -13.21 16.73 -11.95
CA ASP A 94 -14.34 15.80 -12.04
C ASP A 94 -14.22 14.61 -11.08
N PHE A 95 -13.00 14.12 -10.85
CA PHE A 95 -12.74 13.12 -9.84
C PHE A 95 -12.97 13.68 -8.41
N VAL A 96 -12.52 14.91 -8.14
CA VAL A 96 -12.74 15.51 -6.80
C VAL A 96 -14.23 15.80 -6.59
N ASP A 97 -14.95 16.20 -7.63
CA ASP A 97 -16.41 16.39 -7.57
C ASP A 97 -17.13 15.04 -7.32
N PHE A 98 -16.64 13.94 -7.89
CA PHE A 98 -17.10 12.60 -7.54
C PHE A 98 -16.81 12.27 -6.06
N LEU A 99 -15.62 12.57 -5.56
CA LEU A 99 -15.24 12.35 -4.15
C LEU A 99 -16.15 13.11 -3.17
N ALA A 100 -16.65 14.29 -3.53
CA ALA A 100 -17.58 15.05 -2.69
C ALA A 100 -18.89 14.30 -2.40
N LEU A 101 -19.30 13.41 -3.30
CA LEU A 101 -20.49 12.57 -3.15
C LEU A 101 -20.17 11.16 -2.65
N PHE A 102 -18.89 10.80 -2.60
CA PHE A 102 -18.46 9.45 -2.30
C PHE A 102 -18.61 9.10 -0.82
N ARG A 103 -18.93 7.83 -0.57
CA ARG A 103 -18.85 7.19 0.74
C ARG A 103 -18.65 5.69 0.57
N LEU A 104 -17.94 5.10 1.51
CA LEU A 104 -17.85 3.67 1.64
C LEU A 104 -19.21 3.08 2.08
N GLN A 105 -19.56 1.92 1.53
CA GLN A 105 -20.84 1.28 1.82
C GLN A 105 -20.62 -0.08 2.46
N ARG A 106 -21.10 -0.25 3.69
CA ARG A 106 -20.95 -1.45 4.51
C ARG A 106 -21.38 -2.75 3.80
N LYS A 107 -22.36 -2.66 2.90
CA LYS A 107 -22.90 -3.81 2.14
C LYS A 107 -21.86 -4.53 1.26
N TYR A 108 -20.75 -3.87 0.93
CA TYR A 108 -19.68 -4.48 0.12
C TYR A 108 -18.69 -5.27 0.96
N VAL A 109 -18.74 -5.19 2.29
CA VAL A 109 -17.81 -5.86 3.20
C VAL A 109 -18.50 -7.04 3.88
N SER A 110 -17.94 -8.23 3.74
CA SER A 110 -18.29 -9.43 4.50
C SER A 110 -17.20 -9.71 5.52
N LEU A 111 -17.59 -9.89 6.80
CA LEU A 111 -16.69 -10.25 7.88
C LEU A 111 -17.33 -11.35 8.70
N ARG A 112 -16.63 -12.48 8.86
CA ARG A 112 -17.08 -13.62 9.66
C ARG A 112 -15.88 -14.41 10.20
N PRO A 113 -16.04 -15.20 11.29
CA PRO A 113 -15.03 -16.18 11.69
C PRO A 113 -14.84 -17.20 10.55
N SER A 114 -13.61 -17.68 10.39
CA SER A 114 -13.35 -18.74 9.41
C SER A 114 -13.98 -20.06 9.87
N ALA A 115 -14.67 -20.72 8.94
CA ALA A 115 -15.27 -22.03 9.21
C ALA A 115 -14.24 -23.17 9.22
N THR A 116 -13.06 -22.95 8.62
CA THR A 116 -12.03 -23.99 8.40
C THR A 116 -10.77 -23.79 9.24
N ALA A 117 -10.53 -22.58 9.76
CA ALA A 117 -9.33 -22.22 10.49
C ALA A 117 -9.71 -21.47 11.79
N PRO A 118 -9.79 -22.17 12.94
CA PRO A 118 -10.10 -21.52 14.23
C PRO A 118 -9.16 -20.37 14.54
N GLY A 119 -9.72 -19.24 14.99
CA GLY A 119 -8.97 -18.00 15.27
C GLY A 119 -8.77 -17.09 14.07
N GLU A 120 -8.97 -17.55 12.85
CA GLU A 120 -8.90 -16.72 11.66
C GLU A 120 -10.25 -16.05 11.34
N ILE A 121 -10.18 -14.95 10.58
CA ILE A 121 -11.33 -14.24 10.03
C ILE A 121 -11.36 -14.36 8.50
N GLU A 122 -12.55 -14.46 7.96
CA GLU A 122 -12.82 -14.25 6.55
C GLU A 122 -13.34 -12.82 6.38
N LEU A 123 -12.48 -11.98 5.80
CA LEU A 123 -12.81 -10.60 5.48
C LEU A 123 -12.68 -10.40 3.96
N GLU A 124 -13.82 -10.15 3.33
CA GLU A 124 -13.93 -9.99 1.89
C GLU A 124 -14.58 -8.65 1.56
N VAL A 125 -14.14 -8.04 0.45
CA VAL A 125 -14.78 -6.85 -0.13
C VAL A 125 -15.16 -7.18 -1.56
N LYS A 126 -16.44 -6.98 -1.92
CA LYS A 126 -16.95 -7.28 -3.26
C LYS A 126 -17.94 -6.24 -3.73
N GLY A 127 -17.76 -5.76 -4.97
CA GLY A 127 -18.69 -4.83 -5.63
C GLY A 127 -17.99 -4.00 -6.71
N PRO A 128 -18.65 -2.92 -7.19
CA PRO A 128 -18.05 -2.04 -8.18
C PRO A 128 -16.66 -1.54 -7.73
N TRP A 129 -15.65 -1.72 -8.57
CA TRP A 129 -14.27 -1.41 -8.23
C TRP A 129 -14.12 0.03 -7.73
N LEU A 130 -14.75 0.99 -8.39
CA LEU A 130 -14.78 2.38 -7.99
C LEU A 130 -15.28 2.61 -6.55
N HIS A 131 -16.17 1.75 -6.03
CA HIS A 131 -16.73 1.85 -4.69
C HIS A 131 -16.04 0.96 -3.65
N THR A 132 -15.17 0.07 -4.07
CA THR A 132 -14.50 -0.90 -3.18
C THR A 132 -13.02 -0.64 -3.01
N ILE A 133 -12.40 0.10 -3.92
CA ILE A 133 -10.95 0.33 -3.99
C ILE A 133 -10.35 0.96 -2.71
N LEU A 134 -11.08 1.85 -2.02
CA LEU A 134 -10.61 2.51 -0.82
C LEU A 134 -10.71 1.65 0.46
N PHE A 135 -11.29 0.46 0.41
CA PHE A 135 -11.41 -0.39 1.60
C PHE A 135 -10.08 -1.02 2.07
N GLU A 136 -9.17 -1.38 1.16
CA GLU A 136 -7.98 -2.18 1.49
C GLU A 136 -7.18 -1.59 2.66
N VAL A 137 -6.73 -0.35 2.54
CA VAL A 137 -5.82 0.26 3.50
C VAL A 137 -6.49 0.50 4.85
N PRO A 138 -7.69 1.10 4.92
CA PRO A 138 -8.41 1.28 6.18
C PRO A 138 -8.74 -0.06 6.88
N LEU A 139 -9.17 -1.09 6.13
CA LEU A 139 -9.48 -2.38 6.73
C LEU A 139 -8.24 -3.05 7.32
N LEU A 140 -7.08 -2.97 6.65
CA LEU A 140 -5.82 -3.48 7.19
C LEU A 140 -5.41 -2.70 8.45
N ALA A 141 -5.51 -1.36 8.44
CA ALA A 141 -5.22 -0.54 9.61
C ALA A 141 -6.17 -0.87 10.78
N ILE A 142 -7.47 -1.06 10.52
CA ILE A 142 -8.46 -1.44 11.53
C ILE A 142 -8.10 -2.80 12.16
N VAL A 143 -7.88 -3.82 11.35
CA VAL A 143 -7.55 -5.17 11.87
C VAL A 143 -6.28 -5.12 12.71
N ASN A 144 -5.25 -4.42 12.22
CA ASN A 144 -3.97 -4.31 12.91
C ASN A 144 -4.11 -3.55 14.24
N GLU A 145 -4.68 -2.34 14.22
CA GLU A 145 -4.78 -1.49 15.40
C GLU A 145 -5.72 -2.09 16.45
N VAL A 146 -6.85 -2.69 16.05
CA VAL A 146 -7.73 -3.40 16.99
C VAL A 146 -6.98 -4.55 17.68
N HIS A 147 -6.22 -5.35 16.91
CA HIS A 147 -5.42 -6.43 17.48
C HIS A 147 -4.40 -5.90 18.50
N PHE A 148 -3.61 -4.90 18.13
CA PHE A 148 -2.58 -4.33 19.01
C PHE A 148 -3.21 -3.71 20.26
N ARG A 149 -4.29 -2.96 20.13
CA ARG A 149 -5.03 -2.36 21.25
C ARG A 149 -5.53 -3.39 22.25
N GLU A 150 -6.11 -4.49 21.75
CA GLU A 150 -6.71 -5.51 22.60
C GLU A 150 -5.68 -6.47 23.26
N ILE A 151 -4.51 -6.66 22.62
CA ILE A 151 -3.49 -7.59 23.11
C ILE A 151 -2.37 -6.87 23.88
N HIS A 152 -1.93 -5.73 23.40
CA HIS A 152 -0.78 -5.01 23.93
C HIS A 152 -1.15 -3.68 24.60
N GLY A 153 -2.37 -3.18 24.39
CA GLY A 153 -2.82 -1.90 24.95
C GLY A 153 -2.26 -0.69 24.21
N ALA A 154 -2.06 0.40 24.94
CA ALA A 154 -1.47 1.62 24.40
C ALA A 154 0.00 1.37 23.94
N PRO A 155 0.48 2.11 22.91
CA PRO A 155 1.86 1.99 22.47
C PRO A 155 2.84 2.41 23.58
N ASP A 156 3.96 1.71 23.70
CA ASP A 156 5.10 2.19 24.50
C ASP A 156 5.83 3.29 23.70
N GLU A 157 5.33 4.53 23.85
CA GLU A 157 5.89 5.67 23.13
C GLU A 157 7.36 5.93 23.48
N ALA A 158 7.79 5.64 24.72
CA ALA A 158 9.16 5.86 25.15
C ALA A 158 10.12 4.91 24.39
N GLU A 159 9.76 3.64 24.30
CA GLU A 159 10.54 2.66 23.51
C GLU A 159 10.49 2.99 22.01
N GLY A 160 9.32 3.37 21.48
CA GLY A 160 9.20 3.79 20.10
C GLY A 160 10.08 5.00 19.76
N LEU A 161 10.11 6.01 20.62
CA LEU A 161 10.96 7.19 20.46
C LEU A 161 12.44 6.86 20.56
N ARG A 162 12.83 5.98 21.47
CA ARG A 162 14.21 5.51 21.59
C ARG A 162 14.67 4.82 20.30
N ARG A 163 13.88 3.88 19.77
CA ARG A 163 14.19 3.19 18.51
C ARG A 163 14.21 4.13 17.32
N LEU A 164 13.32 5.11 17.29
CA LEU A 164 13.33 6.14 16.27
C LEU A 164 14.62 6.96 16.32
N HIS A 165 15.04 7.38 17.51
CA HIS A 165 16.28 8.13 17.72
C HIS A 165 17.51 7.37 17.20
N ASP A 166 17.64 6.08 17.58
CA ASP A 166 18.72 5.23 17.11
C ASP A 166 18.76 5.13 15.56
N LYS A 167 17.59 5.07 14.90
CA LYS A 167 17.50 5.06 13.43
C LYS A 167 17.93 6.38 12.79
N LEU A 168 17.50 7.50 13.39
CA LEU A 168 17.83 8.85 12.92
C LEU A 168 19.33 9.14 13.06
N GLU A 169 19.93 8.79 14.19
CA GLU A 169 21.38 8.91 14.39
C GLU A 169 22.14 8.13 13.33
N ARG A 170 21.83 6.86 13.14
CA ARG A 170 22.52 5.99 12.17
C ARG A 170 22.54 6.57 10.75
N ILE A 171 21.44 7.13 10.28
CA ILE A 171 21.36 7.66 8.90
C ILE A 171 21.94 9.07 8.79
N ASN A 172 21.93 9.86 9.87
CA ASN A 172 22.43 11.23 9.86
C ASN A 172 23.94 11.30 10.07
N ASP A 173 24.51 10.41 10.89
CA ASP A 173 25.95 10.34 11.12
C ASP A 173 26.72 9.70 9.96
N ALA A 174 26.01 9.04 9.05
CA ALA A 174 26.61 8.40 7.90
C ALA A 174 27.01 9.43 6.83
N VAL A 175 28.32 9.51 6.55
CA VAL A 175 28.88 10.39 5.51
C VAL A 175 28.49 9.92 4.13
N GLY A 176 28.02 10.85 3.30
CA GLY A 176 27.68 10.57 1.92
C GLY A 176 26.25 10.05 1.69
N TYR A 177 25.35 10.25 2.65
CA TYR A 177 23.94 9.89 2.57
C TYR A 177 23.01 11.12 2.47
N GLU A 178 23.51 12.25 2.02
CA GLU A 178 22.80 13.53 1.93
C GLU A 178 21.60 13.44 0.96
N ASP A 179 21.76 12.71 -0.14
CA ASP A 179 20.72 12.52 -1.16
C ASP A 179 19.84 11.28 -0.93
N CYS A 180 20.02 10.57 0.20
CA CYS A 180 19.15 9.44 0.55
C CYS A 180 17.73 9.95 0.82
N ARG A 181 16.74 9.42 0.12
CA ARG A 181 15.33 9.84 0.27
C ARG A 181 14.53 8.72 0.91
N ILE A 182 13.95 8.99 2.07
CA ILE A 182 13.14 8.05 2.87
C ILE A 182 11.69 8.54 2.87
N THR A 183 10.77 7.62 2.59
CA THR A 183 9.32 7.85 2.59
C THR A 183 8.66 6.93 3.62
N ASP A 184 7.71 7.44 4.37
CA ASP A 184 6.85 6.61 5.21
C ASP A 184 5.78 5.89 4.36
N PHE A 185 5.75 4.55 4.45
CA PHE A 185 4.75 3.66 3.86
C PHE A 185 4.04 2.82 4.94
N GLY A 186 3.88 3.37 6.14
CA GLY A 186 3.48 2.63 7.34
C GLY A 186 1.99 2.48 7.58
N THR A 187 1.10 3.13 6.81
CA THR A 187 -0.34 3.26 7.10
C THR A 187 -1.04 1.93 7.39
N ARG A 188 -0.88 0.94 6.53
CA ARG A 188 -1.65 -0.33 6.54
C ARG A 188 -1.42 -1.21 7.77
N ARG A 189 -0.25 -1.13 8.40
CA ARG A 189 0.16 -1.98 9.52
C ARG A 189 0.79 -1.16 10.64
N ARG A 190 0.39 0.11 10.78
CA ARG A 190 0.81 0.98 11.88
C ARG A 190 0.36 0.39 13.22
N TYR A 191 1.10 0.65 14.27
CA TYR A 191 0.70 0.22 15.62
C TYR A 191 -0.66 0.84 16.00
N SER A 192 -0.76 2.16 15.88
CA SER A 192 -2.00 2.92 16.05
C SER A 192 -1.97 4.20 15.23
N ARG A 193 -3.15 4.79 14.97
CA ARG A 193 -3.26 6.10 14.32
C ARG A 193 -2.53 7.19 15.13
N ALA A 194 -2.76 7.21 16.44
CA ALA A 194 -2.15 8.20 17.31
C ALA A 194 -0.60 8.15 17.28
N TRP A 195 -0.03 6.95 17.33
CA TRP A 195 1.42 6.79 17.19
C TRP A 195 1.93 7.24 15.82
N HIS A 196 1.26 6.85 14.74
CA HIS A 196 1.67 7.23 13.39
C HIS A 196 1.62 8.74 13.19
N GLU A 197 0.59 9.41 13.70
CA GLU A 197 0.47 10.87 13.71
C GLU A 197 1.59 11.55 14.51
N ALA A 198 1.96 10.99 15.65
CA ALA A 198 3.08 11.50 16.47
C ALA A 198 4.45 11.25 15.83
N LEU A 199 4.58 10.19 15.04
CA LEU A 199 5.82 9.79 14.35
C LEU A 199 6.18 10.73 13.19
N ILE A 200 5.22 11.09 12.34
CA ILE A 200 5.45 11.81 11.08
C ILE A 200 6.21 13.15 11.28
N PRO A 201 5.80 14.07 12.18
CA PRO A 201 6.55 15.31 12.37
C PRO A 201 7.96 15.07 12.92
N ARG A 202 8.18 14.01 13.71
CA ARG A 202 9.51 13.64 14.21
C ARG A 202 10.42 13.13 13.10
N LEU A 203 9.89 12.34 12.16
CA LEU A 203 10.61 11.93 10.96
C LEU A 203 10.97 13.15 10.09
N ALA A 204 10.03 14.06 9.86
CA ALA A 204 10.28 15.27 9.08
C ALA A 204 11.37 16.14 9.72
N GLN A 205 11.31 16.35 11.02
CA GLN A 205 12.32 17.12 11.75
C GLN A 205 13.69 16.40 11.80
N GLY A 206 13.68 15.10 12.09
CA GLY A 206 14.91 14.34 12.31
C GLY A 206 15.67 13.99 11.03
N LEU A 207 14.99 13.77 9.93
CA LEU A 207 15.60 13.46 8.63
C LEU A 207 15.81 14.72 7.76
N GLY A 208 15.05 15.80 8.00
CA GLY A 208 15.13 17.02 7.19
C GLY A 208 14.88 16.71 5.71
N GLU A 209 15.78 17.14 4.83
CA GLU A 209 15.66 16.95 3.37
C GLU A 209 15.67 15.48 2.94
N LYS A 210 16.15 14.55 3.79
CA LYS A 210 16.08 13.11 3.50
C LYS A 210 14.67 12.56 3.61
N PHE A 211 13.75 13.24 4.32
CA PHE A 211 12.34 12.80 4.41
C PHE A 211 11.55 13.27 3.20
N ALA A 212 11.23 12.36 2.31
CA ALA A 212 10.51 12.66 1.08
C ALA A 212 8.99 12.83 1.28
N GLY A 213 8.45 12.44 2.45
CA GLY A 213 7.03 12.54 2.77
C GLY A 213 6.43 11.22 3.24
N THR A 214 5.11 11.11 3.18
CA THR A 214 4.34 9.92 3.59
C THR A 214 3.36 9.50 2.51
N SER A 215 3.04 8.21 2.44
CA SER A 215 1.97 7.72 1.57
C SER A 215 0.58 8.07 2.10
N ASN A 216 0.46 8.35 3.39
CA ASN A 216 -0.81 8.70 4.04
C ASN A 216 -1.22 10.12 3.67
N VAL A 217 -2.36 10.24 2.97
CA VAL A 217 -2.83 11.53 2.43
C VAL A 217 -3.25 12.50 3.53
N ASP A 218 -3.91 12.01 4.60
CA ASP A 218 -4.32 12.87 5.71
C ASP A 218 -3.11 13.41 6.50
N LEU A 219 -2.13 12.56 6.80
CA LEU A 219 -0.91 12.98 7.47
C LEU A 219 -0.09 13.95 6.61
N ALA A 220 -0.01 13.72 5.30
CA ALA A 220 0.64 14.67 4.39
C ALA A 220 -0.06 16.03 4.42
N ARG A 221 -1.40 16.06 4.33
CA ARG A 221 -2.21 17.29 4.41
C ARG A 221 -1.98 18.02 5.73
N ARG A 222 -2.11 17.32 6.86
CA ARG A 222 -2.07 17.92 8.21
C ARG A 222 -0.70 18.49 8.58
N HIS A 223 0.36 17.90 8.05
CA HIS A 223 1.74 18.31 8.34
C HIS A 223 2.41 19.09 7.21
N GLY A 224 1.68 19.44 6.13
CA GLY A 224 2.22 20.19 4.99
C GLY A 224 3.33 19.44 4.26
N LEU A 225 3.26 18.12 4.22
CA LEU A 225 4.23 17.23 3.58
C LEU A 225 3.77 16.80 2.18
N VAL A 226 4.69 16.22 1.42
CA VAL A 226 4.35 15.63 0.12
C VAL A 226 3.68 14.28 0.32
N ALA A 227 2.46 14.12 -0.22
CA ALA A 227 1.83 12.81 -0.31
C ALA A 227 2.53 11.99 -1.41
N GLN A 228 3.03 10.80 -1.02
CA GLN A 228 3.81 9.93 -1.90
C GLN A 228 2.99 8.71 -2.35
N GLY A 229 3.06 8.37 -3.61
CA GLY A 229 2.40 7.18 -4.15
C GLY A 229 2.03 7.35 -5.61
N THR A 230 2.04 6.25 -6.33
CA THR A 230 1.68 6.21 -7.76
C THR A 230 0.61 5.14 -8.00
N MET A 231 0.99 3.97 -8.47
CA MET A 231 0.11 2.81 -8.66
C MET A 231 0.43 1.69 -7.66
N ALA A 232 -0.49 0.75 -7.48
CA ALA A 232 -0.25 -0.50 -6.77
C ALA A 232 -0.52 -1.71 -7.67
N HIS A 233 -0.19 -2.91 -7.16
CA HIS A 233 -0.35 -4.19 -7.87
C HIS A 233 -1.74 -4.40 -8.43
N GLU A 234 -2.75 -3.96 -7.71
CA GLU A 234 -4.15 -4.08 -8.07
C GLU A 234 -4.47 -3.49 -9.45
N TRP A 235 -3.84 -2.38 -9.86
CA TRP A 235 -4.00 -1.81 -11.21
C TRP A 235 -3.55 -2.80 -12.29
N LEU A 236 -2.34 -3.34 -12.17
CA LEU A 236 -1.83 -4.32 -13.13
C LEU A 236 -2.57 -5.66 -13.05
N GLN A 237 -3.00 -6.09 -11.84
CA GLN A 237 -3.81 -7.29 -11.68
C GLN A 237 -5.17 -7.16 -12.38
N ALA A 238 -5.85 -6.02 -12.23
CA ALA A 238 -7.14 -5.79 -12.87
C ALA A 238 -7.06 -5.90 -14.39
N TYR A 239 -5.97 -5.44 -14.99
CA TYR A 239 -5.78 -5.54 -16.44
C TYR A 239 -5.61 -6.96 -16.96
N GLN A 240 -5.37 -7.95 -16.11
CA GLN A 240 -5.44 -9.36 -16.50
C GLN A 240 -6.85 -9.76 -16.96
N ALA A 241 -7.88 -9.05 -16.47
CA ALA A 241 -9.28 -9.22 -16.88
C ALA A 241 -9.83 -8.09 -17.77
N LEU A 242 -9.24 -6.89 -17.69
CA LEU A 242 -9.70 -5.70 -18.42
C LEU A 242 -8.90 -5.46 -19.71
N GLY A 243 -7.71 -6.01 -19.82
CA GLY A 243 -6.86 -5.87 -21.00
C GLY A 243 -7.40 -6.62 -22.23
N PRO A 244 -6.88 -6.31 -23.41
CA PRO A 244 -7.34 -6.93 -24.67
C PRO A 244 -7.01 -8.44 -24.73
N ARG A 245 -5.87 -8.83 -24.19
CA ARG A 245 -5.42 -10.23 -24.04
C ARG A 245 -4.59 -10.34 -22.76
N LEU A 246 -4.60 -11.52 -22.13
CA LEU A 246 -3.82 -11.75 -20.91
C LEU A 246 -2.31 -11.49 -21.08
N ARG A 247 -1.75 -11.89 -22.22
CA ARG A 247 -0.32 -11.66 -22.53
C ARG A 247 0.05 -10.17 -22.58
N ASP A 248 -0.88 -9.33 -23.02
CA ASP A 248 -0.65 -7.89 -23.17
C ASP A 248 -1.11 -7.08 -21.94
N SER A 249 -1.53 -7.74 -20.87
CA SER A 249 -2.14 -7.09 -19.72
C SER A 249 -1.24 -6.03 -19.06
N GLN A 250 0.07 -6.31 -18.92
CA GLN A 250 1.01 -5.35 -18.33
C GLN A 250 1.19 -4.12 -19.22
N VAL A 251 1.38 -4.31 -20.52
CA VAL A 251 1.51 -3.23 -21.51
C VAL A 251 0.27 -2.36 -21.49
N ALA A 252 -0.92 -2.96 -21.56
CA ALA A 252 -2.19 -2.24 -21.52
C ALA A 252 -2.39 -1.46 -20.19
N ALA A 253 -1.93 -2.00 -19.06
CA ALA A 253 -1.96 -1.32 -17.77
C ALA A 253 -1.04 -0.09 -17.74
N PHE A 254 0.18 -0.20 -18.27
CA PHE A 254 1.11 0.93 -18.37
C PHE A 254 0.61 2.02 -19.33
N GLU A 255 0.05 1.63 -20.48
CA GLU A 255 -0.57 2.57 -21.42
C GLU A 255 -1.79 3.28 -20.79
N GLY A 256 -2.64 2.54 -20.06
CA GLY A 256 -3.77 3.09 -19.33
C GLY A 256 -3.33 4.13 -18.30
N TRP A 257 -2.26 3.83 -17.56
CA TRP A 257 -1.67 4.76 -16.59
C TRP A 257 -1.10 6.00 -17.25
N ALA A 258 -0.32 5.82 -18.31
CA ALA A 258 0.25 6.92 -19.10
C ALA A 258 -0.82 7.82 -19.72
N ARG A 259 -1.95 7.25 -20.17
CA ARG A 259 -3.10 8.00 -20.69
C ARG A 259 -3.73 8.87 -19.61
N GLU A 260 -3.85 8.37 -18.40
CA GLU A 260 -4.44 9.10 -17.28
C GLU A 260 -3.55 10.24 -16.80
N TYR A 261 -2.26 9.96 -16.57
CA TYR A 261 -1.38 10.88 -15.87
C TYR A 261 -0.39 11.63 -16.75
N ARG A 262 -0.25 11.25 -18.02
CA ARG A 262 0.55 11.97 -19.04
C ARG A 262 1.98 12.30 -18.61
N GLY A 263 2.62 11.42 -17.85
CA GLY A 263 3.98 11.56 -17.33
C GLY A 263 4.07 11.90 -15.84
N ASP A 264 2.98 12.30 -15.20
CA ASP A 264 2.93 12.36 -13.74
C ASP A 264 2.83 10.94 -13.13
N LEU A 265 3.26 10.77 -11.89
CA LEU A 265 3.16 9.53 -11.13
C LEU A 265 3.81 8.32 -11.86
N GLY A 266 4.93 8.58 -12.53
CA GLY A 266 5.60 7.66 -13.44
C GLY A 266 6.48 6.62 -12.75
N ILE A 267 6.04 5.95 -11.67
CA ILE A 267 6.77 4.83 -11.03
C ILE A 267 6.05 3.52 -11.29
N ALA A 268 6.66 2.64 -12.08
CA ALA A 268 6.08 1.36 -12.47
C ALA A 268 6.44 0.24 -11.48
N LEU A 269 5.46 -0.59 -11.11
CA LEU A 269 5.69 -1.84 -10.36
C LEU A 269 6.19 -2.95 -11.29
N THR A 270 7.14 -3.76 -10.79
CA THR A 270 7.86 -4.71 -11.62
C THR A 270 7.51 -6.18 -11.37
N ASP A 271 6.76 -6.47 -10.30
CA ASP A 271 6.66 -7.83 -9.74
C ASP A 271 5.24 -8.43 -9.72
N VAL A 272 4.33 -7.93 -10.57
CA VAL A 272 2.98 -8.54 -10.66
C VAL A 272 3.05 -9.92 -11.30
N ILE A 273 3.76 -10.04 -12.39
CA ILE A 273 4.06 -11.33 -13.05
C ILE A 273 5.46 -11.82 -12.67
N GLY A 274 6.42 -10.90 -12.50
CA GLY A 274 7.82 -11.12 -12.21
C GLY A 274 8.71 -10.22 -13.05
N LEU A 275 9.94 -10.01 -12.57
CA LEU A 275 10.89 -9.08 -13.18
C LEU A 275 11.20 -9.39 -14.65
N ASP A 276 11.35 -10.65 -15.02
CA ASP A 276 11.67 -11.02 -16.42
C ASP A 276 10.52 -10.70 -17.37
N ALA A 277 9.27 -10.94 -16.96
CA ALA A 277 8.09 -10.56 -17.73
C ALA A 277 7.96 -9.02 -17.84
N PHE A 278 8.24 -8.30 -16.73
CA PHE A 278 8.28 -6.85 -16.76
C PHE A 278 9.31 -6.32 -17.76
N VAL A 279 10.56 -6.79 -17.71
CA VAL A 279 11.64 -6.35 -18.61
C VAL A 279 11.30 -6.65 -20.07
N ALA A 280 10.61 -7.76 -20.35
CA ALA A 280 10.19 -8.11 -21.72
C ALA A 280 9.08 -7.17 -22.25
N ASP A 281 8.22 -6.64 -21.38
CA ASP A 281 7.09 -5.79 -21.74
C ASP A 281 7.40 -4.29 -21.64
N PHE A 282 8.41 -3.90 -20.83
CA PHE A 282 8.78 -2.51 -20.55
C PHE A 282 9.86 -2.03 -21.54
N ASP A 283 9.44 -1.75 -22.76
CA ASP A 283 10.31 -1.40 -23.87
C ASP A 283 10.92 0.02 -23.76
N MET A 284 11.59 0.47 -24.81
CA MET A 284 12.22 1.80 -24.88
C MET A 284 11.21 2.93 -24.68
N TYR A 285 9.96 2.76 -25.14
CA TYR A 285 8.90 3.78 -24.97
C TYR A 285 8.61 3.98 -23.49
N PHE A 286 8.34 2.91 -22.75
CA PHE A 286 8.07 2.99 -21.31
C PHE A 286 9.30 3.39 -20.51
N CYS A 287 10.49 2.89 -20.87
CA CYS A 287 11.76 3.31 -20.26
C CYS A 287 11.99 4.82 -20.33
N LYS A 288 11.54 5.48 -21.41
CA LYS A 288 11.63 6.93 -21.54
C LYS A 288 10.49 7.65 -20.81
N LEU A 289 9.29 7.12 -20.89
CA LEU A 289 8.07 7.77 -20.38
C LEU A 289 8.00 7.77 -18.85
N PHE A 290 8.32 6.63 -18.22
CA PHE A 290 8.25 6.50 -16.76
C PHE A 290 9.47 7.09 -16.08
N ASP A 291 9.28 7.72 -14.91
CA ASP A 291 10.34 8.33 -14.11
C ASP A 291 11.18 7.28 -13.37
N GLY A 292 10.62 6.11 -13.14
CA GLY A 292 11.33 5.05 -12.42
C GLY A 292 10.51 3.77 -12.23
N MET A 293 11.07 2.86 -11.44
CA MET A 293 10.53 1.55 -11.16
C MET A 293 10.57 1.25 -9.65
N ARG A 294 9.63 0.40 -9.19
CA ARG A 294 9.50 0.02 -7.79
C ARG A 294 9.74 -1.47 -7.58
N HIS A 295 10.68 -1.76 -6.67
CA HIS A 295 10.95 -3.06 -6.09
C HIS A 295 9.98 -3.35 -4.93
N ASP A 296 9.28 -4.48 -4.97
CA ASP A 296 8.37 -4.91 -3.90
C ASP A 296 8.46 -6.42 -3.59
N SER A 297 9.40 -7.13 -4.21
CA SER A 297 9.75 -8.53 -3.91
C SER A 297 11.04 -8.97 -4.60
N GLY A 298 11.62 -10.08 -4.14
CA GLY A 298 12.88 -10.63 -4.66
C GLY A 298 14.12 -9.99 -4.05
N ASP A 299 15.30 -10.31 -4.59
CA ASP A 299 16.57 -9.71 -4.17
C ASP A 299 16.71 -8.29 -4.74
N PRO A 300 16.79 -7.24 -3.90
CA PRO A 300 16.81 -5.85 -4.36
C PRO A 300 18.07 -5.49 -5.14
N VAL A 301 19.20 -6.14 -4.88
CA VAL A 301 20.45 -5.88 -5.62
C VAL A 301 20.37 -6.49 -7.01
N ALA A 302 19.98 -7.75 -7.12
CA ALA A 302 19.79 -8.42 -8.41
C ALA A 302 18.75 -7.68 -9.27
N TRP A 303 17.65 -7.22 -8.66
CA TRP A 303 16.62 -6.40 -9.29
C TRP A 303 17.21 -5.11 -9.87
N GLY A 304 17.94 -4.34 -9.06
CA GLY A 304 18.51 -3.07 -9.49
C GLY A 304 19.56 -3.22 -10.59
N GLU A 305 20.45 -4.23 -10.50
CA GLU A 305 21.43 -4.56 -11.54
C GLU A 305 20.74 -4.93 -12.87
N ARG A 306 19.69 -5.74 -12.81
CA ARG A 306 18.90 -6.12 -13.98
C ARG A 306 18.26 -4.91 -14.66
N LEU A 307 17.73 -3.96 -13.90
CA LEU A 307 17.12 -2.74 -14.44
C LEU A 307 18.14 -1.76 -15.01
N ILE A 308 19.31 -1.60 -14.36
CA ILE A 308 20.41 -0.79 -14.92
C ILE A 308 20.81 -1.32 -16.30
N ALA A 309 21.00 -2.64 -16.40
CA ALA A 309 21.32 -3.27 -17.68
C ALA A 309 20.20 -3.10 -18.73
N HIS A 310 18.93 -3.24 -18.31
CA HIS A 310 17.77 -3.05 -19.19
C HIS A 310 17.64 -1.61 -19.72
N LEU A 311 17.78 -0.62 -18.84
CA LEU A 311 17.76 0.81 -19.23
C LEU A 311 18.88 1.13 -20.23
N ALA A 312 20.11 0.64 -19.95
CA ALA A 312 21.25 0.83 -20.84
C ALA A 312 21.03 0.19 -22.22
N ALA A 313 20.47 -1.04 -22.28
CA ALA A 313 20.10 -1.69 -23.53
C ALA A 313 19.06 -0.90 -24.33
N ASN A 314 18.13 -0.22 -23.64
CA ASN A 314 17.14 0.69 -24.23
C ASN A 314 17.66 2.12 -24.45
N LYS A 315 18.97 2.37 -24.29
CA LYS A 315 19.62 3.69 -24.49
C LYS A 315 19.04 4.79 -23.59
N VAL A 316 18.67 4.43 -22.38
CA VAL A 316 18.22 5.34 -21.31
C VAL A 316 19.29 5.36 -20.22
N ASP A 317 19.73 6.54 -19.79
CA ASP A 317 20.69 6.68 -18.71
C ASP A 317 20.02 6.29 -17.37
N PRO A 318 20.47 5.23 -16.68
CA PRO A 318 19.90 4.82 -15.41
C PRO A 318 19.94 5.94 -14.33
N ARG A 319 20.92 6.85 -14.40
CA ARG A 319 21.06 7.98 -13.47
C ARG A 319 19.94 9.00 -13.57
N SER A 320 19.14 8.96 -14.63
CA SER A 320 17.93 9.78 -14.80
C SER A 320 16.67 9.12 -14.24
N LYS A 321 16.75 7.91 -13.70
CA LYS A 321 15.62 7.10 -13.27
C LYS A 321 15.63 6.86 -11.76
N VAL A 322 14.44 6.85 -11.16
CA VAL A 322 14.26 6.61 -9.72
C VAL A 322 14.00 5.13 -9.46
N PHE A 323 14.83 4.51 -8.66
CA PHE A 323 14.63 3.16 -8.15
C PHE A 323 14.01 3.27 -6.75
N VAL A 324 12.75 2.86 -6.64
CA VAL A 324 12.00 2.86 -5.38
C VAL A 324 12.09 1.48 -4.76
N PHE A 325 12.74 1.36 -3.62
CA PHE A 325 12.80 0.13 -2.83
C PHE A 325 11.74 0.19 -1.73
N SER A 326 10.91 -0.86 -1.57
CA SER A 326 9.80 -0.82 -0.61
C SER A 326 9.44 -2.17 0.03
N ASP A 327 10.26 -3.20 -0.11
CA ASP A 327 10.01 -4.51 0.49
C ASP A 327 10.86 -4.72 1.74
N GLY A 328 10.20 -4.78 2.91
CA GLY A 328 10.81 -5.20 4.17
C GLY A 328 11.96 -4.34 4.71
N LEU A 329 12.08 -3.08 4.29
CA LEU A 329 13.21 -2.23 4.61
C LEU A 329 13.28 -1.84 6.08
N ASP A 330 14.50 -1.90 6.63
CA ASP A 330 14.96 -1.16 7.79
C ASP A 330 16.06 -0.15 7.40
N ILE A 331 16.54 0.64 8.35
CA ILE A 331 17.59 1.65 8.09
C ILE A 331 18.91 0.99 7.65
N GLY A 332 19.25 -0.19 8.17
CA GLY A 332 20.46 -0.92 7.76
C GLY A 332 20.41 -1.32 6.29
N GLU A 333 19.27 -1.85 5.85
CA GLU A 333 19.05 -2.24 4.47
C GLU A 333 19.01 -1.02 3.53
N VAL A 334 18.37 0.08 3.95
CA VAL A 334 18.41 1.36 3.23
C VAL A 334 19.85 1.81 2.99
N MET A 335 20.68 1.80 4.03
CA MET A 335 22.08 2.22 3.94
C MET A 335 22.89 1.30 3.01
N ARG A 336 22.67 -0.02 3.10
CA ARG A 336 23.32 -1.02 2.23
C ARG A 336 22.99 -0.80 0.76
N LEU A 337 21.71 -0.65 0.44
CA LEU A 337 21.23 -0.43 -0.93
C LEU A 337 21.69 0.93 -1.47
N TYR A 338 21.60 1.98 -0.66
CA TYR A 338 22.07 3.30 -1.05
C TYR A 338 23.56 3.29 -1.39
N ALA A 339 24.40 2.67 -0.55
CA ALA A 339 25.84 2.55 -0.83
C ALA A 339 26.14 1.79 -2.11
N HIS A 340 25.34 0.73 -2.41
CA HIS A 340 25.53 -0.11 -3.60
C HIS A 340 25.19 0.64 -4.90
N PHE A 341 24.09 1.42 -4.91
CA PHE A 341 23.59 2.06 -6.14
C PHE A 341 23.95 3.54 -6.26
N ARG A 342 24.61 4.13 -5.28
CA ARG A 342 24.99 5.55 -5.26
C ARG A 342 25.71 5.96 -6.54
N GLY A 343 25.25 7.03 -7.18
CA GLY A 343 25.79 7.55 -8.43
C GLY A 343 25.44 6.74 -9.68
N ARG A 344 24.68 5.66 -9.53
CA ARG A 344 24.27 4.77 -10.64
C ARG A 344 22.80 4.95 -11.03
N CYS A 345 21.96 5.36 -10.09
CA CYS A 345 20.55 5.75 -10.29
C CYS A 345 20.13 6.72 -9.21
N LEU A 346 18.95 7.34 -9.35
CA LEU A 346 18.28 8.02 -8.25
C LEU A 346 17.58 6.98 -7.38
N MET A 347 17.47 7.22 -6.08
CA MET A 347 16.88 6.25 -5.15
C MET A 347 15.86 6.88 -4.22
N SER A 348 14.80 6.13 -3.91
CA SER A 348 13.86 6.43 -2.84
C SER A 348 13.52 5.15 -2.08
N PHE A 349 13.37 5.24 -0.76
CA PHE A 349 13.16 4.10 0.12
C PHE A 349 11.85 4.24 0.88
N GLY A 350 10.89 3.36 0.59
CA GLY A 350 9.61 3.30 1.29
C GLY A 350 9.69 2.36 2.48
N ILE A 351 9.64 2.88 3.71
CA ILE A 351 9.68 2.07 4.93
C ILE A 351 8.30 2.01 5.56
N GLY A 352 7.83 0.81 5.84
CA GLY A 352 6.51 0.56 6.46
C GLY A 352 6.59 0.35 7.96
N THR A 353 6.36 -0.90 8.40
CA THR A 353 6.28 -1.30 9.82
C THR A 353 7.51 -0.97 10.62
N ASN A 354 8.69 -0.99 10.02
CA ASN A 354 9.94 -0.61 10.68
C ASN A 354 10.03 0.88 11.07
N LEU A 355 9.04 1.71 10.68
CA LEU A 355 8.81 3.05 11.21
C LEU A 355 7.54 3.09 12.06
N SER A 356 6.39 2.71 11.49
CA SER A 356 5.08 2.94 12.09
C SER A 356 4.64 1.89 13.10
N ASN A 357 5.35 0.77 13.23
CA ASN A 357 5.03 -0.33 14.15
C ASN A 357 6.29 -1.02 14.70
N ASP A 358 7.27 -0.24 15.13
CA ASP A 358 8.49 -0.73 15.78
C ASP A 358 8.55 -0.24 17.23
N LEU A 359 7.67 -0.82 18.06
CA LEU A 359 7.51 -0.48 19.48
C LEU A 359 7.72 -1.68 20.43
N GLY A 360 8.30 -2.77 19.93
CA GLY A 360 8.58 -3.97 20.70
C GLY A 360 7.80 -5.19 20.23
N PRO A 361 6.46 -5.19 20.25
CA PRO A 361 5.68 -6.30 19.70
C PRO A 361 5.89 -6.48 18.19
N GLU A 362 5.91 -7.74 17.75
CA GLU A 362 6.03 -8.11 16.34
C GLU A 362 4.82 -7.60 15.53
N PRO A 363 5.03 -6.88 14.41
CA PRO A 363 3.94 -6.47 13.53
C PRO A 363 3.24 -7.64 12.86
N LEU A 364 1.91 -7.56 12.70
CA LEU A 364 1.17 -8.57 11.94
C LEU A 364 1.59 -8.57 10.46
N SER A 365 1.76 -9.77 9.91
CA SER A 365 1.89 -9.97 8.47
C SER A 365 0.51 -10.16 7.83
N ILE A 366 -0.20 -9.06 7.61
CA ILE A 366 -1.53 -9.05 7.01
C ILE A 366 -1.53 -8.39 5.64
N VAL A 367 -2.38 -8.89 4.76
CA VAL A 367 -2.56 -8.37 3.40
C VAL A 367 -4.03 -8.45 2.99
N MET A 368 -4.44 -7.55 2.11
CA MET A 368 -5.67 -7.65 1.35
C MET A 368 -5.33 -7.49 -0.13
N LYS A 369 -5.83 -8.36 -0.99
CA LYS A 369 -5.52 -8.33 -2.41
C LYS A 369 -6.76 -8.58 -3.25
N MET A 370 -6.79 -7.95 -4.43
CA MET A 370 -7.74 -8.27 -5.46
C MET A 370 -7.51 -9.72 -5.92
N VAL A 371 -8.56 -10.53 -5.91
CA VAL A 371 -8.54 -11.93 -6.34
C VAL A 371 -9.37 -12.14 -7.59
N ARG A 372 -10.36 -11.27 -7.87
CA ARG A 372 -11.17 -11.27 -9.08
C ARG A 372 -11.41 -9.85 -9.58
N CYS A 373 -11.49 -9.72 -10.91
CA CYS A 373 -11.96 -8.52 -11.59
C CYS A 373 -12.98 -8.95 -12.66
N ASN A 374 -14.16 -8.33 -12.69
CA ASN A 374 -15.27 -8.71 -13.57
C ASN A 374 -15.62 -10.21 -13.51
N GLY A 375 -15.55 -10.82 -12.31
CA GLY A 375 -15.78 -12.24 -12.08
C GLY A 375 -14.65 -13.17 -12.51
N GLN A 376 -13.63 -12.67 -13.21
CA GLN A 376 -12.46 -13.46 -13.63
C GLN A 376 -11.38 -13.44 -12.54
N PRO A 377 -10.69 -14.57 -12.28
CA PRO A 377 -9.56 -14.57 -11.37
C PRO A 377 -8.43 -13.67 -11.89
N VAL A 378 -7.74 -13.02 -10.95
CA VAL A 378 -6.53 -12.24 -11.21
C VAL A 378 -5.50 -12.56 -10.14
N ALA A 379 -4.20 -12.42 -10.45
CA ALA A 379 -3.16 -12.82 -9.53
C ALA A 379 -1.92 -11.93 -9.58
N LYS A 380 -1.22 -11.85 -8.42
CA LYS A 380 0.18 -11.44 -8.35
C LYS A 380 1.04 -12.70 -8.19
N LEU A 381 1.96 -12.97 -9.10
CA LEU A 381 2.90 -14.09 -8.99
C LEU A 381 4.00 -13.79 -7.99
N SER A 382 4.56 -12.56 -8.03
CA SER A 382 5.67 -12.11 -7.17
C SER A 382 7.02 -12.81 -7.45
N ASP A 383 8.12 -12.11 -7.22
CA ASP A 383 9.47 -12.66 -7.27
C ASP A 383 9.91 -13.34 -5.95
N SER A 384 9.04 -13.34 -4.94
CA SER A 384 9.30 -14.00 -3.64
C SER A 384 8.36 -15.20 -3.43
N PRO A 385 8.87 -16.37 -2.99
CA PRO A 385 8.05 -17.52 -2.63
C PRO A 385 7.01 -17.17 -1.56
N GLY A 386 5.81 -17.75 -1.66
CA GLY A 386 4.73 -17.56 -0.66
C GLY A 386 4.00 -16.22 -0.70
N LYS A 387 4.39 -15.27 -1.54
CA LYS A 387 3.67 -13.99 -1.71
C LYS A 387 2.54 -14.07 -2.75
N THR A 388 2.44 -15.15 -3.52
CA THR A 388 1.34 -15.38 -4.47
C THR A 388 0.01 -15.47 -3.74
N MET A 389 -1.02 -14.82 -4.29
CA MET A 389 -2.39 -14.93 -3.82
C MET A 389 -3.33 -15.04 -5.02
N CYS A 390 -3.99 -16.18 -5.14
CA CYS A 390 -5.01 -16.48 -6.12
C CYS A 390 -5.84 -17.67 -5.62
N ASP A 391 -7.13 -17.64 -5.88
CA ASP A 391 -8.06 -18.70 -5.45
C ASP A 391 -8.23 -19.80 -6.49
N ASP A 392 -7.67 -19.60 -7.67
CA ASP A 392 -7.81 -20.50 -8.80
C ASP A 392 -6.46 -21.04 -9.26
N PRO A 393 -6.09 -22.27 -8.86
CA PRO A 393 -4.84 -22.89 -9.27
C PRO A 393 -4.72 -23.08 -10.78
N GLY A 394 -5.84 -23.34 -11.47
CA GLY A 394 -5.87 -23.48 -12.92
C GLY A 394 -5.52 -22.17 -13.61
N TYR A 395 -6.07 -21.07 -13.12
CA TYR A 395 -5.71 -19.74 -13.60
C TYR A 395 -4.23 -19.42 -13.36
N LEU A 396 -3.68 -19.77 -12.19
CA LEU A 396 -2.26 -19.56 -11.89
C LEU A 396 -1.36 -20.32 -12.89
N ALA A 397 -1.67 -21.58 -13.18
CA ALA A 397 -0.93 -22.37 -14.15
C ALA A 397 -1.02 -21.74 -15.55
N TYR A 398 -2.19 -21.31 -15.96
CA TYR A 398 -2.42 -20.62 -17.23
C TYR A 398 -1.65 -19.29 -17.31
N LEU A 399 -1.71 -18.48 -16.27
CA LEU A 399 -0.98 -17.20 -16.19
C LEU A 399 0.53 -17.42 -16.34
N ARG A 400 1.10 -18.41 -15.64
CA ARG A 400 2.52 -18.77 -15.77
C ARG A 400 2.86 -19.23 -17.20
N GLN A 401 2.04 -20.07 -17.79
CA GLN A 401 2.21 -20.52 -19.17
C GLN A 401 2.23 -19.35 -20.17
N VAL A 402 1.28 -18.42 -20.05
CA VAL A 402 1.16 -17.25 -20.95
C VAL A 402 2.41 -16.36 -20.90
N PHE A 403 3.01 -16.20 -19.72
CA PHE A 403 4.19 -15.37 -19.53
C PHE A 403 5.53 -16.14 -19.51
N GLY A 404 5.50 -17.45 -19.68
CA GLY A 404 6.71 -18.29 -19.67
C GLY A 404 7.42 -18.33 -18.31
N VAL A 405 6.68 -18.15 -17.21
CA VAL A 405 7.23 -18.18 -15.85
C VAL A 405 7.24 -19.59 -15.31
N ALA A 406 8.42 -20.11 -14.95
CA ALA A 406 8.55 -21.42 -14.35
C ALA A 406 7.82 -21.52 -13.01
N GLU A 407 7.37 -22.73 -12.64
CA GLU A 407 6.89 -22.97 -11.28
C GLU A 407 8.05 -22.80 -10.29
N THR A 408 7.91 -21.89 -9.35
CA THR A 408 8.79 -21.83 -8.19
C THR A 408 8.45 -23.05 -7.32
N VAL A 409 9.26 -24.10 -7.44
CA VAL A 409 9.20 -25.23 -6.51
C VAL A 409 9.53 -24.64 -5.13
N ALA A 410 8.53 -24.65 -4.24
CA ALA A 410 8.78 -24.35 -2.85
C ALA A 410 9.80 -25.41 -2.35
N GLY A 411 11.03 -24.97 -2.13
CA GLY A 411 12.06 -25.81 -1.53
C GLY A 411 11.53 -26.31 -0.19
N GLY A 412 11.57 -27.62 -0.03
CA GLY A 412 11.10 -28.34 1.14
C GLY A 412 11.84 -28.01 2.43
#